data_0ec117e5207640d11a83ead7fda52e74
#
_entry.id   0ec117e5207640d11a83ead7fda52e74
#
_cell.length_a   1.000
_cell.length_b   1.000
_cell.length_c   1.000
_cell.angle_alpha   90.00
_cell.angle_beta   90.00
_cell.angle_gamma   90.00
#
_symmetry.space_group_name_H-M   'P 1'
#
loop_
_entity.id
_entity.type
_entity.pdbx_description
1 polymer ?
#
loop_
_entity_poly.entity_id
_entity_poly.type
_entity_poly.pdbx_seq_one_letter_code
_entity_poly.pdbx_strand_id
1 'polypeptide(L)'
;MKYITYLLIFFLFTSCSFDKVVKKHGVRNLEKKQEKLIIFETNKNDIRKILGPPSSISTFDNDLWIFIEREITHEKLLKLGKEKLIKNNVLFLEINSQGVLVKKTLYNINEMNEQELSDLSTESKYTKKSFVYDFLSSMRQKINDPLGKRKKP
;
A
#
# COMPACT_ATOMS: atom_id res chain seq x y z
N MET A 1 -31.97 13.37 46.37
CA MET A 1 -32.22 13.43 44.92
C MET A 1 -31.11 14.16 44.12
N LYS A 2 -30.55 15.28 44.56
CA LYS A 2 -29.48 16.03 43.83
C LYS A 2 -28.21 15.20 43.57
N TYR A 3 -27.77 14.34 44.48
CA TYR A 3 -26.56 13.51 44.30
C TYR A 3 -26.73 12.39 43.27
N ILE A 4 -27.94 11.89 43.10
CA ILE A 4 -28.24 10.86 42.09
C ILE A 4 -28.13 11.46 40.69
N THR A 5 -28.55 12.72 40.52
CA THR A 5 -28.43 13.43 39.23
C THR A 5 -26.95 13.64 38.83
N TYR A 6 -26.09 14.02 39.78
CA TYR A 6 -24.66 14.15 39.54
C TYR A 6 -23.99 12.79 39.22
N LEU A 7 -24.35 11.72 39.87
CA LEU A 7 -23.88 10.38 39.60
C LEU A 7 -24.26 9.95 38.16
N LEU A 8 -25.49 10.22 37.74
CA LEU A 8 -25.99 9.88 36.42
C LEU A 8 -25.26 10.68 35.31
N ILE A 9 -25.00 11.96 35.55
CA ILE A 9 -24.23 12.81 34.64
C ILE A 9 -22.77 12.31 34.54
N PHE A 10 -22.14 11.90 35.64
CA PHE A 10 -20.78 11.36 35.64
C PHE A 10 -20.67 10.08 34.80
N PHE A 11 -21.68 9.22 34.82
CA PHE A 11 -21.73 7.98 34.03
C PHE A 11 -21.83 8.25 32.50
N LEU A 12 -22.45 9.36 32.09
CA LEU A 12 -22.55 9.73 30.65
C LEU A 12 -21.21 10.15 30.03
N PHE A 13 -20.25 10.61 30.84
CA PHE A 13 -18.94 11.03 30.34
C PHE A 13 -17.94 9.89 30.17
N THR A 14 -18.20 8.67 30.69
CA THR A 14 -17.25 7.54 30.63
C THR A 14 -17.38 6.67 29.37
N SER A 15 -18.38 6.91 28.49
CA SER A 15 -18.73 6.00 27.40
C SER A 15 -18.11 6.32 26.04
N CYS A 16 -17.14 7.23 25.96
CA CYS A 16 -16.57 7.61 24.67
C CYS A 16 -15.20 6.95 24.44
N SER A 17 -15.20 5.67 24.04
CA SER A 17 -13.97 5.06 23.49
C SER A 17 -13.90 5.37 21.98
N PHE A 18 -12.98 6.26 21.61
CA PHE A 18 -12.69 6.53 20.21
C PHE A 18 -11.78 5.43 19.66
N ASP A 19 -12.36 4.46 18.97
CA ASP A 19 -11.60 3.45 18.25
C ASP A 19 -10.91 4.10 17.04
N LYS A 20 -9.64 3.74 16.84
CA LYS A 20 -8.88 4.21 15.67
C LYS A 20 -9.47 3.58 14.40
N VAL A 21 -10.00 4.39 13.53
CA VAL A 21 -10.46 3.93 12.23
C VAL A 21 -9.24 3.68 11.34
N VAL A 22 -9.07 2.42 10.93
CA VAL A 22 -8.03 2.00 9.98
C VAL A 22 -8.67 1.78 8.63
N LYS A 23 -8.28 2.59 7.63
CA LYS A 23 -8.67 2.40 6.23
C LYS A 23 -7.70 1.42 5.58
N LYS A 24 -8.24 0.36 4.97
CA LYS A 24 -7.48 -0.68 4.28
C LYS A 24 -7.77 -0.63 2.79
N HIS A 25 -6.71 -0.60 1.97
CA HIS A 25 -6.79 -0.58 0.52
C HIS A 25 -5.96 -1.71 -0.07
N GLY A 26 -6.43 -2.27 -1.19
CA GLY A 26 -5.76 -3.34 -1.91
C GLY A 26 -5.92 -4.72 -1.28
N VAL A 27 -4.92 -5.56 -1.45
CA VAL A 27 -4.95 -6.98 -1.03
C VAL A 27 -4.65 -7.08 0.46
N ARG A 28 -5.55 -7.67 1.23
CA ARG A 28 -5.33 -7.91 2.68
C ARG A 28 -4.36 -9.07 2.89
N ASN A 29 -3.46 -8.91 3.87
CA ASN A 29 -2.47 -9.93 4.25
C ASN A 29 -1.59 -10.37 3.06
N LEU A 30 -1.14 -9.41 2.27
CA LEU A 30 -0.35 -9.64 1.05
C LEU A 30 0.90 -10.49 1.35
N GLU A 31 1.58 -10.19 2.44
CA GLU A 31 2.77 -10.88 2.91
C GLU A 31 2.55 -12.39 3.12
N LYS A 32 1.50 -12.78 3.83
CA LYS A 32 1.14 -14.20 4.05
C LYS A 32 0.61 -14.87 2.77
N LYS A 33 -0.11 -14.13 1.94
CA LYS A 33 -0.68 -14.67 0.71
C LYS A 33 0.38 -14.94 -0.35
N GLN A 34 1.42 -14.09 -0.43
CA GLN A 34 2.51 -14.27 -1.39
C GLN A 34 3.36 -15.53 -1.11
N GLU A 35 3.36 -16.03 0.13
CA GLU A 35 4.04 -17.29 0.48
C GLU A 35 3.43 -18.50 -0.23
N LYS A 36 2.13 -18.46 -0.53
CA LYS A 36 1.41 -19.51 -1.25
C LYS A 36 1.72 -19.55 -2.75
N LEU A 37 2.41 -18.53 -3.27
CA LEU A 37 2.80 -18.46 -4.68
C LEU A 37 4.15 -19.15 -4.86
N ILE A 38 4.17 -20.22 -5.63
CA ILE A 38 5.37 -21.00 -5.93
C ILE A 38 5.86 -20.59 -7.32
N ILE A 39 7.14 -20.17 -7.39
CA ILE A 39 7.80 -19.78 -8.64
C ILE A 39 7.89 -21.01 -9.55
N PHE A 40 7.60 -20.85 -10.84
CA PHE A 40 7.52 -21.86 -11.89
C PHE A 40 6.36 -22.86 -11.80
N GLU A 41 5.49 -22.78 -10.78
CA GLU A 41 4.31 -23.62 -10.65
C GLU A 41 3.01 -22.82 -10.73
N THR A 42 2.96 -21.68 -10.04
CA THR A 42 1.74 -20.85 -9.93
C THR A 42 1.44 -20.15 -11.26
N ASN A 43 0.23 -20.28 -11.76
CA ASN A 43 -0.23 -19.63 -12.99
C ASN A 43 -1.07 -18.36 -12.71
N LYS A 44 -1.38 -17.58 -13.77
CA LYS A 44 -2.21 -16.35 -13.68
C LYS A 44 -3.55 -16.56 -12.96
N ASN A 45 -4.20 -17.73 -13.17
CA ASN A 45 -5.49 -18.01 -12.57
C ASN A 45 -5.35 -18.27 -11.06
N ASP A 46 -4.31 -18.97 -10.65
CA ASP A 46 -4.04 -19.26 -9.24
C ASP A 46 -3.66 -17.97 -8.51
N ILE A 47 -2.87 -17.10 -9.12
CA ILE A 47 -2.56 -15.78 -8.59
C ILE A 47 -3.85 -15.00 -8.31
N ARG A 48 -4.77 -14.96 -9.29
CA ARG A 48 -6.07 -14.27 -9.12
C ARG A 48 -6.94 -14.90 -8.03
N LYS A 49 -6.92 -16.21 -7.86
CA LYS A 49 -7.67 -16.90 -6.79
C LYS A 49 -7.13 -16.54 -5.40
N ILE A 50 -5.79 -16.44 -5.26
CA ILE A 50 -5.12 -16.18 -3.98
C ILE A 50 -5.13 -14.69 -3.61
N LEU A 51 -4.76 -13.83 -4.57
CA LEU A 51 -4.56 -12.39 -4.34
C LEU A 51 -5.74 -11.53 -4.78
N GLY A 52 -6.59 -12.04 -5.69
CA GLY A 52 -7.59 -11.24 -6.38
C GLY A 52 -7.05 -10.57 -7.65
N PRO A 53 -7.74 -9.56 -8.18
CA PRO A 53 -7.26 -8.81 -9.35
C PRO A 53 -6.02 -7.99 -8.98
N PRO A 54 -5.03 -7.84 -9.88
CA PRO A 54 -3.87 -6.99 -9.66
C PRO A 54 -4.27 -5.51 -9.63
N SER A 55 -3.51 -4.72 -8.86
CA SER A 55 -3.69 -3.27 -8.79
C SER A 55 -3.23 -2.58 -10.08
N SER A 56 -2.23 -3.15 -10.74
CA SER A 56 -1.73 -2.69 -12.04
C SER A 56 -1.09 -3.85 -12.81
N ILE A 57 -1.08 -3.75 -14.13
CA ILE A 57 -0.45 -4.72 -15.03
C ILE A 57 0.43 -3.92 -16.01
N SER A 58 1.66 -4.37 -16.22
CA SER A 58 2.54 -3.91 -17.27
C SER A 58 2.74 -5.02 -18.30
N THR A 59 2.74 -4.67 -19.58
CA THR A 59 2.82 -5.60 -20.73
C THR A 59 4.13 -5.44 -21.51
N PHE A 60 5.23 -5.04 -20.84
CA PHE A 60 6.56 -5.02 -21.45
C PHE A 60 7.22 -6.39 -21.27
N ASP A 61 7.74 -7.01 -22.32
CA ASP A 61 8.44 -8.33 -22.40
C ASP A 61 7.73 -9.51 -21.68
N ASN A 62 7.59 -9.43 -20.35
CA ASN A 62 6.75 -10.30 -19.51
C ASN A 62 5.66 -9.49 -18.86
N ASP A 63 4.51 -10.09 -18.60
CA ASP A 63 3.47 -9.44 -17.82
C ASP A 63 3.98 -9.19 -16.38
N LEU A 64 4.10 -7.93 -15.99
CA LEU A 64 4.43 -7.56 -14.62
C LEU A 64 3.13 -7.18 -13.91
N TRP A 65 2.73 -7.98 -12.93
CA TRP A 65 1.56 -7.75 -12.10
C TRP A 65 1.96 -7.14 -10.77
N ILE A 66 1.27 -6.07 -10.39
CA ILE A 66 1.54 -5.32 -9.18
C ILE A 66 0.35 -5.43 -8.25
N PHE A 67 0.63 -5.85 -7.02
CA PHE A 67 -0.35 -5.92 -5.93
C PHE A 67 0.07 -5.00 -4.81
N ILE A 68 -0.89 -4.27 -4.22
CA ILE A 68 -0.64 -3.30 -3.16
C ILE A 68 -1.48 -3.67 -1.94
N GLU A 69 -0.89 -3.60 -0.76
CA GLU A 69 -1.56 -3.61 0.52
C GLU A 69 -1.23 -2.32 1.26
N ARG A 70 -2.24 -1.51 1.54
CA ARG A 70 -2.05 -0.21 2.21
C ARG A 70 -3.02 -0.06 3.36
N GLU A 71 -2.49 0.28 4.54
CA GLU A 71 -3.28 0.59 5.72
C GLU A 71 -2.95 2.01 6.21
N ILE A 72 -3.98 2.84 6.32
CA ILE A 72 -3.90 4.23 6.77
C ILE A 72 -4.78 4.39 8.00
N THR A 73 -4.26 5.04 9.03
CA THR A 73 -5.05 5.47 10.20
C THR A 73 -5.09 6.98 10.28
N HIS A 74 -6.16 7.50 10.89
CA HIS A 74 -6.22 8.90 11.26
C HIS A 74 -5.71 9.05 12.70
N GLU A 75 -4.78 9.96 12.92
CA GLU A 75 -4.37 10.32 14.27
C GLU A 75 -5.53 11.01 14.99
N LYS A 76 -5.45 11.04 16.34
CA LYS A 76 -6.48 11.63 17.20
C LYS A 76 -6.82 13.06 16.76
N LEU A 77 -8.06 13.49 17.00
CA LEU A 77 -8.57 14.84 16.71
C LEU A 77 -7.66 15.97 17.21
N LEU A 78 -6.95 15.77 18.34
CA LEU A 78 -5.96 16.69 18.89
C LEU A 78 -4.77 16.97 17.96
N LYS A 79 -4.52 16.10 16.98
CA LYS A 79 -3.47 16.24 15.94
C LYS A 79 -4.05 16.58 14.57
N LEU A 80 -5.21 17.24 14.52
CA LEU A 80 -5.89 17.68 13.31
C LEU A 80 -6.21 16.54 12.33
N GLY A 81 -6.39 15.30 12.85
CA GLY A 81 -6.77 14.16 12.02
C GLY A 81 -5.75 13.78 10.94
N LYS A 82 -4.46 14.08 11.14
CA LYS A 82 -3.41 13.73 10.17
C LYS A 82 -3.45 12.24 9.85
N GLU A 83 -3.40 11.92 8.56
CA GLU A 83 -3.28 10.54 8.10
C GLU A 83 -1.88 10.01 8.39
N LYS A 84 -1.85 8.82 8.99
CA LYS A 84 -0.61 8.08 9.23
C LYS A 84 -0.67 6.77 8.47
N LEU A 85 0.33 6.54 7.63
CA LEU A 85 0.53 5.27 6.96
C LEU A 85 1.07 4.26 7.97
N ILE A 86 0.34 3.15 8.18
CA ILE A 86 0.74 2.07 9.09
C ILE A 86 1.47 0.97 8.31
N LYS A 87 0.93 0.62 7.15
CA LYS A 87 1.43 -0.47 6.32
C LYS A 87 1.39 -0.07 4.85
N ASN A 88 2.44 -0.38 4.12
CA ASN A 88 2.48 -0.22 2.67
C ASN A 88 3.39 -1.31 2.09
N ASN A 89 2.78 -2.37 1.61
CA ASN A 89 3.47 -3.49 0.95
C ASN A 89 3.13 -3.48 -0.52
N VAL A 90 4.13 -3.67 -1.36
CA VAL A 90 3.97 -3.79 -2.81
C VAL A 90 4.63 -5.08 -3.27
N LEU A 91 3.87 -5.94 -3.90
CA LEU A 91 4.31 -7.21 -4.46
C LEU A 91 4.35 -7.10 -5.99
N PHE A 92 5.52 -7.35 -6.55
CA PHE A 92 5.74 -7.48 -7.98
C PHE A 92 5.82 -8.96 -8.36
N LEU A 93 5.03 -9.33 -9.35
CA LEU A 93 5.01 -10.68 -9.92
C LEU A 93 5.32 -10.58 -11.41
N GLU A 94 6.43 -11.21 -11.83
CA GLU A 94 6.77 -11.34 -13.25
C GLU A 94 6.22 -12.68 -13.77
N ILE A 95 5.43 -12.62 -14.85
CA ILE A 95 4.74 -13.76 -15.43
C ILE A 95 5.22 -13.89 -16.88
N ASN A 96 5.63 -15.10 -17.27
CA ASN A 96 6.09 -15.36 -18.63
C ASN A 96 4.94 -15.41 -19.66
N SER A 97 5.29 -15.57 -20.93
CA SER A 97 4.31 -15.70 -22.05
C SER A 97 3.37 -16.89 -21.92
N GLN A 98 3.77 -17.92 -21.16
CA GLN A 98 2.93 -19.10 -20.88
C GLN A 98 1.96 -18.87 -19.72
N GLY A 99 2.01 -17.71 -19.06
CA GLY A 99 1.16 -17.37 -17.93
C GLY A 99 1.61 -17.94 -16.59
N VAL A 100 2.88 -18.35 -16.46
CA VAL A 100 3.46 -18.93 -15.25
C VAL A 100 4.31 -17.88 -14.53
N LEU A 101 4.25 -17.85 -13.20
CA LEU A 101 5.03 -16.97 -12.34
C LEU A 101 6.52 -17.34 -12.41
N VAL A 102 7.37 -16.40 -12.83
CA VAL A 102 8.83 -16.60 -12.93
C VAL A 102 9.60 -15.88 -11.85
N LYS A 103 9.02 -14.80 -11.28
CA LYS A 103 9.67 -14.06 -10.19
C LYS A 103 8.65 -13.36 -9.32
N LYS A 104 8.93 -13.29 -8.02
CA LYS A 104 8.17 -12.50 -7.06
C LYS A 104 9.11 -11.65 -6.22
N THR A 105 8.74 -10.39 -5.98
CA THR A 105 9.50 -9.47 -5.15
C THR A 105 8.53 -8.65 -4.30
N LEU A 106 8.68 -8.72 -2.99
CA LEU A 106 7.87 -7.96 -2.03
C LEU A 106 8.71 -6.79 -1.49
N TYR A 107 8.16 -5.60 -1.53
CA TYR A 107 8.73 -4.40 -0.92
C TYR A 107 7.83 -3.95 0.23
N ASN A 108 8.42 -3.66 1.37
CA ASN A 108 7.74 -3.09 2.52
C ASN A 108 8.00 -1.57 2.63
N ILE A 109 7.35 -0.91 3.59
CA ILE A 109 7.44 0.54 3.78
C ILE A 109 8.88 1.02 4.05
N ASN A 110 9.71 0.22 4.71
CA ASN A 110 11.08 0.60 5.05
C ASN A 110 11.99 0.56 3.83
N GLU A 111 11.84 -0.46 2.98
CA GLU A 111 12.60 -0.61 1.75
C GLU A 111 12.28 0.49 0.73
N MET A 112 11.07 1.05 0.76
CA MET A 112 10.69 2.18 -0.09
C MET A 112 11.36 3.50 0.33
N ASN A 113 11.86 3.62 1.55
CA ASN A 113 12.50 4.84 2.05
C ASN A 113 13.99 4.94 1.71
N GLU A 114 14.65 3.85 1.34
CA GLU A 114 16.09 3.79 1.08
C GLU A 114 16.51 4.20 -0.34
N GLN A 115 15.55 4.45 -1.24
CA GLN A 115 15.89 4.85 -2.60
C GLN A 115 16.14 6.36 -2.68
N GLU A 116 17.40 6.77 -2.64
CA GLU A 116 17.82 8.11 -3.03
C GLU A 116 17.49 8.37 -4.50
N LEU A 117 16.88 9.53 -4.77
CA LEU A 117 16.69 10.03 -6.14
C LEU A 117 18.08 10.35 -6.69
N SER A 118 18.57 9.53 -7.60
CA SER A 118 19.75 9.87 -8.38
C SER A 118 19.35 10.96 -9.40
N ASP A 119 19.95 12.15 -9.30
CA ASP A 119 19.76 13.29 -10.21
C ASP A 119 20.36 13.06 -11.60
N LEU A 120 20.76 11.85 -11.94
CA LEU A 120 21.29 11.50 -13.24
C LEU A 120 20.16 11.44 -14.26
N SER A 121 20.14 12.42 -15.15
CA SER A 121 19.36 12.43 -16.37
C SER A 121 19.62 11.14 -17.15
N THR A 122 18.65 10.25 -17.18
CA THR A 122 18.74 8.97 -17.88
C THR A 122 18.13 9.11 -19.27
N GLU A 123 18.92 8.86 -20.30
CA GLU A 123 18.37 8.49 -21.60
C GLU A 123 17.43 7.31 -21.41
N SER A 124 16.18 7.46 -21.87
CA SER A 124 15.09 6.53 -21.61
C SER A 124 15.29 5.20 -22.35
N LYS A 125 16.07 4.30 -21.76
CA LYS A 125 15.90 2.88 -22.01
C LYS A 125 14.90 2.37 -20.98
N TYR A 126 13.65 2.20 -21.36
CA TYR A 126 12.60 1.60 -20.53
C TYR A 126 12.98 0.13 -20.25
N THR A 127 13.78 -0.07 -19.23
CA THR A 127 14.02 -1.39 -18.66
C THR A 127 13.00 -1.64 -17.56
N LYS A 128 12.66 -2.90 -17.27
CA LYS A 128 11.77 -3.29 -16.15
C LYS A 128 12.17 -2.68 -14.83
N LYS A 129 13.48 -2.47 -14.60
CA LYS A 129 14.00 -1.79 -13.41
C LYS A 129 13.55 -0.32 -13.33
N SER A 130 13.51 0.38 -14.47
CA SER A 130 13.05 1.77 -14.54
C SER A 130 11.56 1.89 -14.20
N PHE A 131 10.71 0.98 -14.71
CA PHE A 131 9.28 1.00 -14.42
C PHE A 131 8.99 0.78 -12.92
N VAL A 132 9.64 -0.19 -12.29
CA VAL A 132 9.49 -0.46 -10.85
C VAL A 132 9.96 0.74 -10.03
N TYR A 133 11.08 1.34 -10.41
CA TYR A 133 11.62 2.53 -9.75
C TYR A 133 10.66 3.72 -9.86
N ASP A 134 10.17 4.01 -11.06
CA ASP A 134 9.25 5.12 -11.30
C ASP A 134 7.92 4.92 -10.57
N PHE A 135 7.43 3.68 -10.54
CA PHE A 135 6.22 3.33 -9.80
C PHE A 135 6.41 3.54 -8.29
N LEU A 136 7.50 3.04 -7.70
CA LEU A 136 7.79 3.20 -6.28
C LEU A 136 8.04 4.67 -5.90
N SER A 137 8.73 5.44 -6.74
CA SER A 137 8.96 6.86 -6.51
C SER A 137 7.67 7.68 -6.58
N SER A 138 6.78 7.36 -7.52
CA SER A 138 5.47 8.01 -7.63
C SER A 138 4.56 7.70 -6.44
N MET A 139 4.62 6.47 -5.92
CA MET A 139 3.94 6.08 -4.68
C MET A 139 4.47 6.84 -3.48
N ARG A 140 5.79 6.99 -3.35
CA ARG A 140 6.44 7.77 -2.29
C ARG A 140 6.02 9.23 -2.33
N GLN A 141 6.00 9.85 -3.50
CA GLN A 141 5.59 11.25 -3.65
C GLN A 141 4.15 11.46 -3.16
N LYS A 142 3.22 10.57 -3.49
CA LYS A 142 1.83 10.61 -2.99
C LYS A 142 1.71 10.38 -1.49
N ILE A 143 2.65 9.66 -0.89
CA ILE A 143 2.69 9.41 0.56
C ILE A 143 3.17 10.66 1.30
N ASN A 144 4.20 11.32 0.78
CA ASN A 144 4.83 12.48 1.42
C ASN A 144 4.06 13.79 1.16
N ASP A 145 3.25 13.87 0.11
CA ASP A 145 2.44 15.04 -0.24
C ASP A 145 0.96 14.65 -0.47
N PRO A 146 0.24 14.22 0.59
CA PRO A 146 -1.14 13.77 0.49
C PRO A 146 -2.12 14.87 0.09
N LEU A 147 -1.74 16.13 0.19
CA LEU A 147 -2.59 17.29 -0.09
C LEU A 147 -2.19 18.07 -1.34
N GLY A 148 -1.31 17.51 -2.19
CA GLY A 148 -0.90 18.11 -3.46
C GLY A 148 -1.02 19.61 -3.47
N LYS A 149 0.01 20.35 -3.12
CA LYS A 149 0.00 21.82 -3.28
C LYS A 149 -0.33 22.12 -4.73
N ARG A 150 -1.62 22.40 -5.00
CA ARG A 150 -2.02 22.96 -6.30
C ARG A 150 -1.21 24.24 -6.48
N LYS A 151 -0.18 24.20 -7.31
CA LYS A 151 0.36 25.43 -7.85
C LYS A 151 -0.79 26.13 -8.58
N LYS A 152 -1.26 27.23 -8.03
CA LYS A 152 -2.11 28.17 -8.78
C LYS A 152 -1.32 28.68 -9.96
N PRO A 153 -1.98 28.86 -11.13
CA PRO A 153 -1.36 29.42 -12.31
C PRO A 153 -0.84 30.84 -12.06
#